data_6835026e53a0de07d572200bb5736ac7
#
_entry.id   6835026e53a0de07d572200bb5736ac7
#
_cell.length_a   1.000
_cell.length_b   1.000
_cell.length_c   1.000
_cell.angle_alpha   90.00
_cell.angle_beta   90.00
_cell.angle_gamma   90.00
#
_symmetry.space_group_name_H-M   'P 1'
#
loop_
_entity.id
_entity.type
_entity.pdbx_description
1 polymer ?
#
loop_
_entity_poly.entity_id
_entity_poly.type
_entity_poly.pdbx_seq_one_letter_code
_entity_poly.pdbx_strand_id
1 'polypeptide(L)'
;MSSENTLFPLPDTLLLPMVEQALSEDLGRRGDITSAAVIAPDKTAKLFLVSREDGVIAGMDLARLAFQTMDPSVRFQAEIQDGQAVRAGQTLAAVEGNARALLAAERTALNYLTHLSGIATATARAVAEVAEYGTDIVCSRKTIPLLRVLQKYAVRAGGGVNHRMGLDDAVLIKDNHLAYCGSIAQAVQQAKQAVGPLTCVEIEVDTLAQLDEAIAAGAERILLDNMDDETLKEAANRCHTQTAHPHTVYCEASGGIGFDRLKRVAQTGVDGIALGYLTHSSRSLDIGLDFVA
;
A
#
# COMPACT_ATOMS: atom_id res chain seq x y z
N MET A 1 -2.43 -0.30 24.46
CA MET A 1 -3.72 -0.03 23.81
C MET A 1 -3.42 0.01 22.32
N SER A 2 -3.76 -1.02 21.55
CA SER A 2 -3.65 -1.01 20.09
C SER A 2 -4.62 0.06 19.59
N SER A 3 -4.11 1.17 19.07
CA SER A 3 -4.91 2.10 18.28
C SER A 3 -5.52 1.27 17.15
N GLU A 4 -6.84 1.07 17.16
CA GLU A 4 -7.54 0.53 16.00
C GLU A 4 -7.15 1.42 14.82
N ASN A 5 -6.37 0.85 13.91
CA ASN A 5 -5.87 1.55 12.74
C ASN A 5 -7.06 1.78 11.80
N THR A 6 -7.81 2.86 12.02
CA THR A 6 -9.02 3.15 11.26
C THR A 6 -8.66 3.34 9.79
N LEU A 7 -9.07 2.39 8.96
CA LEU A 7 -8.91 2.47 7.51
C LEU A 7 -10.01 3.37 6.94
N PHE A 8 -9.66 4.55 6.45
CA PHE A 8 -10.60 5.41 5.75
C PHE A 8 -10.76 4.95 4.30
N PRO A 9 -12.00 4.74 3.82
CA PRO A 9 -12.25 4.35 2.44
C PRO A 9 -11.81 5.46 1.46
N LEU A 10 -11.38 5.08 0.27
CA LEU A 10 -11.11 6.01 -0.80
C LEU A 10 -12.44 6.53 -1.39
N PRO A 11 -12.58 7.82 -1.71
CA PRO A 11 -13.82 8.35 -2.23
C PRO A 11 -14.12 7.85 -3.65
N ASP A 12 -15.39 7.60 -3.96
CA ASP A 12 -15.84 7.15 -5.29
C ASP A 12 -15.41 8.11 -6.41
N THR A 13 -15.31 9.42 -6.13
CA THR A 13 -14.82 10.42 -7.09
C THR A 13 -13.38 10.19 -7.56
N LEU A 14 -12.57 9.49 -6.76
CA LEU A 14 -11.22 9.10 -7.12
C LEU A 14 -11.22 7.73 -7.81
N LEU A 15 -12.07 6.80 -7.36
CA LEU A 15 -12.08 5.41 -7.82
C LEU A 15 -12.79 5.25 -9.17
N LEU A 16 -13.91 5.95 -9.37
CA LEU A 16 -14.77 5.79 -10.55
C LEU A 16 -14.04 6.04 -11.88
N PRO A 17 -13.25 7.10 -12.07
CA PRO A 17 -12.50 7.29 -13.32
C PRO A 17 -11.51 6.16 -13.62
N MET A 18 -10.93 5.54 -12.59
CA MET A 18 -9.99 4.42 -12.75
C MET A 18 -10.73 3.15 -13.19
N VAL A 19 -11.91 2.90 -12.62
CA VAL A 19 -12.77 1.78 -13.00
C VAL A 19 -13.30 1.94 -14.42
N GLU A 20 -13.78 3.13 -14.80
CA GLU A 20 -14.27 3.43 -16.15
C GLU A 20 -13.17 3.21 -17.20
N GLN A 21 -11.93 3.63 -16.91
CA GLN A 21 -10.80 3.42 -17.80
C GLN A 21 -10.46 1.93 -17.97
N ALA A 22 -10.46 1.15 -16.88
CA ALA A 22 -10.19 -0.28 -16.92
C ALA A 22 -11.31 -1.05 -17.64
N LEU A 23 -12.58 -0.71 -17.43
CA LEU A 23 -13.70 -1.27 -18.16
C LEU A 23 -13.63 -0.93 -19.67
N SER A 24 -13.24 0.33 -19.99
CA SER A 24 -13.07 0.75 -21.39
C SER A 24 -11.94 -0.02 -22.10
N GLU A 25 -10.85 -0.35 -21.39
CA GLU A 25 -9.76 -1.19 -21.90
C GLU A 25 -10.25 -2.59 -22.25
N ASP A 26 -11.02 -3.22 -21.34
CA ASP A 26 -11.49 -4.62 -21.50
C ASP A 26 -12.63 -4.74 -22.52
N LEU A 27 -13.57 -3.83 -22.52
CA LEU A 27 -14.75 -3.84 -23.41
C LEU A 27 -14.43 -3.36 -24.84
N GLY A 28 -13.42 -2.52 -25.00
CA GLY A 28 -13.08 -1.93 -26.29
C GLY A 28 -14.26 -1.23 -26.96
N ARG A 29 -14.38 -1.38 -28.30
CA ARG A 29 -15.47 -0.75 -29.07
C ARG A 29 -16.73 -1.62 -29.23
N ARG A 30 -16.65 -2.91 -28.93
CA ARG A 30 -17.69 -3.89 -29.23
C ARG A 30 -18.41 -4.44 -28.00
N GLY A 31 -17.92 -4.12 -26.81
CA GLY A 31 -18.41 -4.67 -25.56
C GLY A 31 -18.16 -6.18 -25.44
N ASP A 32 -18.80 -6.83 -24.48
CA ASP A 32 -18.75 -8.27 -24.31
C ASP A 32 -19.59 -8.99 -25.37
N ILE A 33 -18.93 -9.33 -26.48
CA ILE A 33 -19.54 -10.02 -27.62
C ILE A 33 -19.95 -11.45 -27.27
N THR A 34 -19.31 -12.09 -26.28
CA THR A 34 -19.62 -13.45 -25.86
C THR A 34 -20.95 -13.47 -25.13
N SER A 35 -21.12 -12.67 -24.09
CA SER A 35 -22.39 -12.59 -23.37
C SER A 35 -23.52 -12.08 -24.27
N ALA A 36 -23.23 -11.14 -25.15
CA ALA A 36 -24.20 -10.64 -26.12
C ALA A 36 -24.72 -11.76 -27.07
N ALA A 37 -23.84 -12.68 -27.44
CA ALA A 37 -24.18 -13.77 -28.36
C ALA A 37 -24.96 -14.93 -27.72
N VAL A 38 -24.68 -15.25 -26.43
CA VAL A 38 -25.14 -16.50 -25.82
C VAL A 38 -26.13 -16.34 -24.66
N ILE A 39 -26.29 -15.13 -24.13
CA ILE A 39 -27.18 -14.86 -22.99
C ILE A 39 -28.33 -13.96 -23.43
N ALA A 40 -29.55 -14.26 -23.03
CA ALA A 40 -30.70 -13.41 -23.30
C ALA A 40 -30.56 -12.04 -22.56
N PRO A 41 -31.00 -10.90 -23.17
CA PRO A 41 -30.77 -9.56 -22.59
C PRO A 41 -31.43 -9.33 -21.22
N ASP A 42 -32.53 -10.02 -20.97
CA ASP A 42 -33.34 -9.94 -19.74
C ASP A 42 -32.92 -10.95 -18.66
N LYS A 43 -31.91 -11.78 -18.95
CA LYS A 43 -31.42 -12.75 -17.99
C LYS A 43 -30.75 -12.09 -16.79
N THR A 44 -31.20 -12.48 -15.60
CA THR A 44 -30.59 -12.08 -14.33
C THR A 44 -29.79 -13.23 -13.72
N ALA A 45 -28.81 -12.90 -12.88
CA ALA A 45 -27.99 -13.84 -12.13
C ALA A 45 -27.69 -13.31 -10.72
N LYS A 46 -27.40 -14.25 -9.83
CA LYS A 46 -26.80 -13.97 -8.52
C LYS A 46 -25.49 -14.74 -8.44
N LEU A 47 -24.40 -14.02 -8.22
CA LEU A 47 -23.03 -14.53 -8.18
C LEU A 47 -22.40 -14.18 -6.84
N PHE A 48 -21.31 -14.86 -6.47
CA PHE A 48 -20.62 -14.66 -5.21
C PHE A 48 -19.12 -14.46 -5.46
N LEU A 49 -18.56 -13.38 -4.90
CA LEU A 49 -17.12 -13.22 -4.79
C LEU A 49 -16.64 -14.11 -3.64
N VAL A 50 -15.70 -15.02 -3.92
CA VAL A 50 -15.23 -16.03 -2.96
C VAL A 50 -13.71 -16.05 -2.94
N SER A 51 -13.12 -15.96 -1.75
CA SER A 51 -11.67 -16.14 -1.59
C SER A 51 -11.28 -17.61 -1.76
N ARG A 52 -10.23 -17.89 -2.51
CA ARG A 52 -9.68 -19.25 -2.71
C ARG A 52 -8.57 -19.58 -1.72
N GLU A 53 -8.05 -18.58 -1.02
CA GLU A 53 -6.97 -18.72 -0.06
C GLU A 53 -7.13 -17.76 1.12
N ASP A 54 -6.37 -18.00 2.19
CA ASP A 54 -6.35 -17.12 3.37
C ASP A 54 -5.64 -15.81 3.03
N GLY A 55 -6.20 -14.67 3.46
CA GLY A 55 -5.59 -13.36 3.19
C GLY A 55 -6.29 -12.21 3.88
N VAL A 56 -5.93 -11.00 3.47
CA VAL A 56 -6.56 -9.73 3.90
C VAL A 56 -7.13 -9.05 2.66
N ILE A 57 -8.39 -8.62 2.76
CA ILE A 57 -9.12 -8.03 1.63
C ILE A 57 -8.81 -6.53 1.49
N ALA A 58 -8.66 -6.09 0.25
CA ALA A 58 -8.61 -4.68 -0.13
C ALA A 58 -9.12 -4.48 -1.56
N GLY A 59 -9.96 -3.45 -1.77
CA GLY A 59 -10.50 -3.10 -3.09
C GLY A 59 -11.96 -3.44 -3.30
N MET A 60 -12.74 -3.68 -2.25
CA MET A 60 -14.17 -3.98 -2.34
C MET A 60 -14.97 -2.88 -3.02
N ASP A 61 -14.65 -1.61 -2.78
CA ASP A 61 -15.31 -0.47 -3.45
C ASP A 61 -15.02 -0.43 -4.95
N LEU A 62 -13.81 -0.81 -5.40
CA LEU A 62 -13.49 -0.92 -6.82
C LEU A 62 -14.28 -2.04 -7.50
N ALA A 63 -14.41 -3.19 -6.82
CA ALA A 63 -15.24 -4.28 -7.32
C ALA A 63 -16.70 -3.85 -7.41
N ARG A 64 -17.27 -3.23 -6.38
CA ARG A 64 -18.62 -2.65 -6.37
C ARG A 64 -18.83 -1.70 -7.55
N LEU A 65 -17.94 -0.74 -7.73
CA LEU A 65 -18.01 0.25 -8.79
C LEU A 65 -17.90 -0.39 -10.18
N ALA A 66 -17.08 -1.42 -10.37
CA ALA A 66 -17.00 -2.12 -11.65
C ALA A 66 -18.35 -2.72 -12.07
N PHE A 67 -19.05 -3.39 -11.15
CA PHE A 67 -20.37 -3.93 -11.42
C PHE A 67 -21.44 -2.84 -11.65
N GLN A 68 -21.45 -1.81 -10.78
CA GLN A 68 -22.45 -0.75 -10.86
C GLN A 68 -22.24 0.21 -12.01
N THR A 69 -21.03 0.36 -12.54
CA THR A 69 -20.75 1.11 -13.77
C THR A 69 -21.32 0.40 -15.00
N MET A 70 -21.30 -0.92 -15.02
CA MET A 70 -21.93 -1.70 -16.10
C MET A 70 -23.45 -1.65 -16.06
N ASP A 71 -24.05 -1.69 -14.87
CA ASP A 71 -25.48 -1.55 -14.66
C ASP A 71 -25.76 -0.99 -13.26
N PRO A 72 -26.22 0.28 -13.15
CA PRO A 72 -26.52 0.90 -11.85
C PRO A 72 -27.57 0.17 -11.00
N SER A 73 -28.35 -0.73 -11.59
CA SER A 73 -29.34 -1.52 -10.86
C SER A 73 -28.75 -2.75 -10.14
N VAL A 74 -27.46 -3.06 -10.40
CA VAL A 74 -26.78 -4.18 -9.74
C VAL A 74 -26.74 -3.96 -8.22
N ARG A 75 -27.20 -4.98 -7.50
CA ARG A 75 -27.10 -5.06 -6.05
C ARG A 75 -25.78 -5.72 -5.67
N PHE A 76 -24.92 -4.96 -4.99
CA PHE A 76 -23.67 -5.44 -4.42
C PHE A 76 -23.80 -5.47 -2.90
N GLN A 77 -23.80 -6.65 -2.31
CA GLN A 77 -23.91 -6.85 -0.87
C GLN A 77 -22.59 -7.39 -0.35
N ALA A 78 -21.76 -6.50 0.22
CA ALA A 78 -20.50 -6.87 0.86
C ALA A 78 -20.77 -7.59 2.19
N GLU A 79 -20.11 -8.73 2.41
CA GLU A 79 -20.07 -9.46 3.68
C GLU A 79 -18.76 -9.19 4.44
N ILE A 80 -17.73 -8.72 3.75
CA ILE A 80 -16.39 -8.41 4.25
C ILE A 80 -16.04 -6.97 3.87
N GLN A 81 -15.32 -6.30 4.76
CA GLN A 81 -14.77 -4.97 4.52
C GLN A 81 -13.27 -5.02 4.27
N ASP A 82 -12.73 -4.01 3.60
CA ASP A 82 -11.29 -3.86 3.42
C ASP A 82 -10.57 -3.82 4.78
N GLY A 83 -9.41 -4.48 4.84
CA GLY A 83 -8.62 -4.68 6.05
C GLY A 83 -9.01 -5.91 6.88
N GLN A 84 -10.12 -6.59 6.58
CA GLN A 84 -10.50 -7.81 7.29
C GLN A 84 -9.77 -9.03 6.72
N ALA A 85 -9.36 -9.92 7.64
CA ALA A 85 -8.80 -11.20 7.30
C ALA A 85 -9.89 -12.19 6.88
N VAL A 86 -9.62 -13.01 5.87
CA VAL A 86 -10.52 -14.02 5.34
C VAL A 86 -9.82 -15.38 5.21
N ARG A 87 -10.63 -16.42 5.11
CA ARG A 87 -10.16 -17.79 4.89
C ARG A 87 -10.57 -18.31 3.50
N ALA A 88 -9.85 -19.31 3.04
CA ALA A 88 -10.21 -20.04 1.83
C ALA A 88 -11.67 -20.55 1.90
N GLY A 89 -12.42 -20.34 0.82
CA GLY A 89 -13.85 -20.68 0.71
C GLY A 89 -14.80 -19.64 1.30
N GLN A 90 -14.33 -18.54 1.87
CA GLN A 90 -15.19 -17.51 2.45
C GLN A 90 -15.80 -16.62 1.38
N THR A 91 -17.10 -16.39 1.45
CA THR A 91 -17.81 -15.40 0.63
C THR A 91 -17.43 -13.99 1.08
N LEU A 92 -17.12 -13.14 0.10
CA LEU A 92 -16.74 -11.73 0.30
C LEU A 92 -17.91 -10.79 0.02
N ALA A 93 -18.68 -11.10 -1.04
CA ALA A 93 -19.86 -10.35 -1.43
C ALA A 93 -20.79 -11.20 -2.28
N ALA A 94 -22.10 -10.88 -2.23
CA ALA A 94 -23.09 -11.32 -3.20
C ALA A 94 -23.35 -10.20 -4.22
N VAL A 95 -23.42 -10.55 -5.51
CA VAL A 95 -23.66 -9.63 -6.62
C VAL A 95 -24.85 -10.12 -7.44
N GLU A 96 -25.91 -9.31 -7.57
CA GLU A 96 -27.15 -9.69 -8.23
C GLU A 96 -27.59 -8.63 -9.24
N GLY A 97 -27.92 -9.04 -10.45
CA GLY A 97 -28.35 -8.12 -11.50
C GLY A 97 -28.42 -8.77 -12.88
N ASN A 98 -28.34 -7.94 -13.94
CA ASN A 98 -28.31 -8.41 -15.31
C ASN A 98 -27.09 -9.28 -15.58
N ALA A 99 -27.28 -10.54 -16.04
CA ALA A 99 -26.19 -11.50 -16.21
C ALA A 99 -25.10 -11.03 -17.17
N ARG A 100 -25.46 -10.31 -18.26
CA ARG A 100 -24.48 -9.75 -19.20
C ARG A 100 -23.61 -8.68 -18.53
N ALA A 101 -24.21 -7.80 -17.74
CA ALA A 101 -23.50 -6.75 -17.03
C ALA A 101 -22.54 -7.32 -15.97
N LEU A 102 -23.00 -8.36 -15.21
CA LEU A 102 -22.15 -9.01 -14.21
C LEU A 102 -20.92 -9.67 -14.84
N LEU A 103 -21.08 -10.41 -15.93
CA LEU A 103 -19.97 -11.09 -16.61
C LEU A 103 -19.01 -10.09 -17.30
N ALA A 104 -19.55 -9.01 -17.86
CA ALA A 104 -18.74 -7.96 -18.48
C ALA A 104 -17.86 -7.19 -17.44
N ALA A 105 -18.34 -7.06 -16.19
CA ALA A 105 -17.60 -6.40 -15.11
C ALA A 105 -16.60 -7.33 -14.39
N GLU A 106 -16.82 -8.65 -14.44
CA GLU A 106 -16.14 -9.66 -13.63
C GLU A 106 -14.62 -9.48 -13.62
N ARG A 107 -14.00 -9.47 -14.79
CA ARG A 107 -12.54 -9.46 -14.87
C ARG A 107 -11.94 -8.19 -14.32
N THR A 108 -12.51 -7.03 -14.60
CA THR A 108 -12.08 -5.75 -14.05
C THR A 108 -12.22 -5.73 -12.53
N ALA A 109 -13.37 -6.16 -11.99
CA ALA A 109 -13.61 -6.25 -10.56
C ALA A 109 -12.57 -7.16 -9.87
N LEU A 110 -12.36 -8.37 -10.42
CA LEU A 110 -11.41 -9.34 -9.88
C LEU A 110 -9.96 -8.85 -9.98
N ASN A 111 -9.55 -8.20 -11.07
CA ASN A 111 -8.18 -7.70 -11.23
C ASN A 111 -7.81 -6.69 -10.14
N TYR A 112 -8.69 -5.74 -9.82
CA TYR A 112 -8.46 -4.81 -8.71
C TYR A 112 -8.46 -5.54 -7.37
N LEU A 113 -9.48 -6.35 -7.10
CA LEU A 113 -9.66 -7.00 -5.81
C LEU A 113 -8.53 -7.98 -5.49
N THR A 114 -8.13 -8.83 -6.45
CA THR A 114 -7.03 -9.80 -6.25
C THR A 114 -5.70 -9.12 -6.05
N HIS A 115 -5.39 -8.10 -6.86
CA HIS A 115 -4.13 -7.36 -6.78
C HIS A 115 -3.99 -6.64 -5.44
N LEU A 116 -4.99 -5.87 -5.05
CA LEU A 116 -4.95 -5.08 -3.81
C LEU A 116 -4.98 -5.97 -2.56
N SER A 117 -5.79 -7.03 -2.57
CA SER A 117 -5.82 -8.02 -1.48
C SER A 117 -4.48 -8.77 -1.36
N GLY A 118 -3.78 -9.00 -2.46
CA GLY A 118 -2.42 -9.54 -2.45
C GLY A 118 -1.43 -8.64 -1.72
N ILE A 119 -1.46 -7.34 -1.98
CA ILE A 119 -0.65 -6.33 -1.29
C ILE A 119 -1.01 -6.26 0.20
N ALA A 120 -2.30 -6.20 0.53
CA ALA A 120 -2.77 -6.16 1.92
C ALA A 120 -2.33 -7.42 2.68
N THR A 121 -2.43 -8.60 2.06
CA THR A 121 -2.00 -9.88 2.64
C THR A 121 -0.49 -9.92 2.88
N ALA A 122 0.32 -9.50 1.90
CA ALA A 122 1.77 -9.43 2.04
C ALA A 122 2.18 -8.45 3.15
N THR A 123 1.50 -7.31 3.23
CA THR A 123 1.73 -6.30 4.27
C THR A 123 1.35 -6.85 5.65
N ALA A 124 0.19 -7.48 5.80
CA ALA A 124 -0.26 -8.05 7.06
C ALA A 124 0.71 -9.13 7.59
N ARG A 125 1.27 -9.95 6.71
CA ARG A 125 2.32 -10.92 7.07
C ARG A 125 3.58 -10.22 7.57
N ALA A 126 4.02 -9.15 6.90
CA ALA A 126 5.21 -8.39 7.31
C ALA A 126 4.98 -7.68 8.66
N VAL A 127 3.81 -7.08 8.87
CA VAL A 127 3.42 -6.46 10.14
C VAL A 127 3.40 -7.48 11.28
N ALA A 128 2.82 -8.66 11.05
CA ALA A 128 2.78 -9.72 12.04
C ALA A 128 4.18 -10.20 12.45
N GLU A 129 5.14 -10.25 11.52
CA GLU A 129 6.52 -10.67 11.78
C GLU A 129 7.27 -9.73 12.72
N VAL A 130 6.92 -8.44 12.72
CA VAL A 130 7.61 -7.42 13.53
C VAL A 130 6.78 -6.88 14.69
N ALA A 131 5.57 -7.41 14.92
CA ALA A 131 4.59 -6.86 15.88
C ALA A 131 5.14 -6.74 17.32
N GLU A 132 5.99 -7.67 17.76
CA GLU A 132 6.57 -7.67 19.10
C GLU A 132 7.60 -6.55 19.34
N TYR A 133 8.11 -5.93 18.27
CA TYR A 133 9.17 -4.89 18.33
C TYR A 133 8.63 -3.47 18.23
N GLY A 134 7.35 -3.29 17.86
CA GLY A 134 6.75 -1.97 17.66
C GLY A 134 7.27 -1.22 16.44
N THR A 135 7.92 -1.93 15.50
CA THR A 135 8.50 -1.39 14.28
C THR A 135 7.42 -1.28 13.20
N ASP A 136 7.32 -0.13 12.54
CA ASP A 136 6.40 0.09 11.43
C ASP A 136 6.86 -0.62 10.15
N ILE A 137 5.94 -1.23 9.43
CA ILE A 137 6.17 -1.66 8.05
C ILE A 137 5.72 -0.55 7.11
N VAL A 138 6.69 0.02 6.38
CA VAL A 138 6.51 1.22 5.57
C VAL A 138 6.56 0.88 4.08
N CYS A 139 5.64 1.44 3.28
CA CYS A 139 5.71 1.30 1.82
C CYS A 139 6.73 2.28 1.21
N SER A 140 6.87 2.24 -0.12
CA SER A 140 7.74 3.14 -0.87
C SER A 140 7.01 3.81 -2.05
N ARG A 141 7.75 4.56 -2.87
CA ARG A 141 7.26 5.05 -4.18
C ARG A 141 7.51 4.09 -5.34
N LYS A 142 8.02 2.88 -5.06
CA LYS A 142 8.21 1.81 -6.06
C LYS A 142 6.85 1.13 -6.32
N THR A 143 5.97 1.80 -7.05
CA THR A 143 4.58 1.38 -7.33
C THR A 143 4.37 1.18 -8.81
N ILE A 144 3.35 0.40 -9.17
CA ILE A 144 2.88 0.33 -10.57
C ILE A 144 2.40 1.73 -10.99
N PRO A 145 2.81 2.24 -12.15
CA PRO A 145 2.33 3.53 -12.66
C PRO A 145 0.80 3.63 -12.60
N LEU A 146 0.29 4.79 -12.20
CA LEU A 146 -1.12 5.13 -12.04
C LEU A 146 -1.87 4.39 -10.91
N LEU A 147 -1.34 3.30 -10.34
CA LEU A 147 -1.99 2.54 -9.27
C LEU A 147 -1.52 2.92 -7.85
N ARG A 148 -0.65 3.92 -7.70
CA ARG A 148 -0.03 4.23 -6.40
C ARG A 148 -1.01 4.47 -5.27
N VAL A 149 -2.05 5.23 -5.50
CA VAL A 149 -3.05 5.53 -4.46
C VAL A 149 -3.74 4.26 -3.98
N LEU A 150 -4.09 3.36 -4.90
CA LEU A 150 -4.74 2.08 -4.59
C LEU A 150 -3.77 1.12 -3.86
N GLN A 151 -2.53 1.02 -4.35
CA GLN A 151 -1.53 0.14 -3.73
C GLN A 151 -1.15 0.59 -2.33
N LYS A 152 -1.02 1.90 -2.10
CA LYS A 152 -0.76 2.46 -0.77
C LYS A 152 -1.98 2.33 0.17
N TYR A 153 -3.19 2.41 -0.36
CA TYR A 153 -4.40 2.07 0.39
C TYR A 153 -4.37 0.59 0.84
N ALA A 154 -3.99 -0.33 -0.06
CA ALA A 154 -3.88 -1.75 0.27
C ALA A 154 -2.80 -2.03 1.33
N VAL A 155 -1.68 -1.28 1.33
CA VAL A 155 -0.69 -1.33 2.43
C VAL A 155 -1.34 -0.94 3.76
N ARG A 156 -2.16 0.11 3.80
CA ARG A 156 -2.91 0.51 5.01
C ARG A 156 -3.91 -0.56 5.43
N ALA A 157 -4.61 -1.18 4.48
CA ALA A 157 -5.53 -2.28 4.74
C ALA A 157 -4.82 -3.48 5.39
N GLY A 158 -3.56 -3.73 5.02
CA GLY A 158 -2.71 -4.76 5.65
C GLY A 158 -2.08 -4.35 6.99
N GLY A 159 -2.38 -3.15 7.52
CA GLY A 159 -1.83 -2.66 8.78
C GLY A 159 -0.48 -1.95 8.67
N GLY A 160 0.04 -1.75 7.45
CA GLY A 160 1.28 -1.01 7.21
C GLY A 160 1.09 0.51 7.26
N VAL A 161 2.20 1.22 7.13
CA VAL A 161 2.26 2.69 7.15
C VAL A 161 2.67 3.21 5.76
N ASN A 162 2.11 4.33 5.36
CA ASN A 162 2.49 4.96 4.10
C ASN A 162 3.66 5.92 4.28
N HIS A 163 4.73 5.71 3.51
CA HIS A 163 5.70 6.74 3.20
C HIS A 163 5.05 7.81 2.30
N ARG A 164 5.74 8.95 2.02
CA ARG A 164 5.22 10.03 1.17
C ARG A 164 4.54 9.50 -0.11
N MET A 165 3.46 10.15 -0.49
CA MET A 165 2.65 9.75 -1.65
C MET A 165 3.34 10.11 -2.97
N GLY A 166 3.89 11.32 -3.05
CA GLY A 166 4.51 11.86 -4.26
C GLY A 166 5.85 12.56 -3.99
N LEU A 167 6.13 13.56 -4.80
CA LEU A 167 7.26 14.47 -4.62
C LEU A 167 6.84 15.80 -3.97
N ASP A 168 5.55 15.99 -3.79
CA ASP A 168 4.87 17.21 -3.38
C ASP A 168 4.38 17.21 -1.93
N ASP A 169 4.37 16.06 -1.27
CA ASP A 169 3.78 15.92 0.07
C ASP A 169 4.83 15.81 1.21
N ALA A 170 6.07 15.40 0.92
CA ALA A 170 7.18 15.42 1.87
C ALA A 170 8.53 15.50 1.16
N VAL A 171 9.53 16.07 1.83
CA VAL A 171 10.90 16.08 1.35
C VAL A 171 11.59 14.76 1.71
N LEU A 172 12.34 14.19 0.76
CA LEU A 172 13.31 13.12 1.01
C LEU A 172 14.61 13.51 0.29
N ILE A 173 15.60 13.91 1.07
CA ILE A 173 16.94 14.24 0.58
C ILE A 173 17.68 12.93 0.35
N LYS A 174 18.28 12.77 -0.83
CA LYS A 174 19.01 11.58 -1.25
C LYS A 174 20.44 11.93 -1.66
N ASP A 175 21.27 10.90 -1.84
CA ASP A 175 22.65 10.99 -2.33
C ASP A 175 22.79 11.94 -3.53
N ASN A 176 21.93 11.79 -4.53
CA ASN A 176 21.91 12.64 -5.71
C ASN A 176 21.63 14.13 -5.39
N HIS A 177 20.84 14.43 -4.37
CA HIS A 177 20.63 15.82 -3.95
C HIS A 177 21.88 16.37 -3.23
N LEU A 178 22.52 15.55 -2.39
CA LEU A 178 23.73 15.92 -1.67
C LEU A 178 24.89 16.22 -2.60
N ALA A 179 25.02 15.49 -3.72
CA ALA A 179 26.01 15.73 -4.76
C ALA A 179 25.98 17.17 -5.33
N TYR A 180 24.79 17.82 -5.30
CA TYR A 180 24.63 19.20 -5.78
C TYR A 180 24.57 20.24 -4.66
N CYS A 181 24.13 19.85 -3.46
CA CYS A 181 23.94 20.77 -2.34
C CYS A 181 25.23 21.03 -1.54
N GLY A 182 26.17 20.09 -1.52
CA GLY A 182 27.49 20.20 -0.89
C GLY A 182 27.61 19.55 0.49
N SER A 183 26.64 19.68 1.42
CA SER A 183 26.65 19.01 2.72
C SER A 183 25.27 18.65 3.22
N ILE A 184 25.21 17.67 4.12
CA ILE A 184 23.98 17.23 4.81
C ILE A 184 23.36 18.39 5.59
N ALA A 185 24.17 19.09 6.38
CA ALA A 185 23.70 20.23 7.19
C ALA A 185 23.06 21.32 6.33
N GLN A 186 23.71 21.68 5.22
CA GLN A 186 23.18 22.67 4.28
C GLN A 186 21.88 22.19 3.63
N ALA A 187 21.81 20.92 3.20
CA ALA A 187 20.62 20.36 2.55
C ALA A 187 19.42 20.33 3.50
N VAL A 188 19.59 19.86 4.74
CA VAL A 188 18.53 19.83 5.76
C VAL A 188 18.05 21.25 6.08
N GLN A 189 18.97 22.20 6.27
CA GLN A 189 18.61 23.58 6.58
C GLN A 189 17.84 24.25 5.44
N GLN A 190 18.30 24.10 4.19
CA GLN A 190 17.63 24.65 3.00
C GLN A 190 16.25 24.04 2.82
N ALA A 191 16.12 22.70 2.99
CA ALA A 191 14.83 22.03 2.89
C ALA A 191 13.84 22.57 3.93
N LYS A 192 14.24 22.66 5.20
CA LYS A 192 13.38 23.20 6.28
C LYS A 192 12.96 24.65 6.07
N GLN A 193 13.83 25.46 5.46
CA GLN A 193 13.51 26.86 5.13
C GLN A 193 12.56 26.98 3.94
N ALA A 194 12.65 26.05 2.98
CA ALA A 194 11.86 26.10 1.75
C ALA A 194 10.43 25.58 1.91
N VAL A 195 10.18 24.67 2.88
CA VAL A 195 8.86 24.06 3.10
C VAL A 195 8.21 24.58 4.38
N GLY A 196 6.89 24.48 4.45
CA GLY A 196 6.13 24.89 5.65
C GLY A 196 6.30 23.90 6.81
N PRO A 197 5.90 24.29 8.03
CA PRO A 197 6.13 23.50 9.26
C PRO A 197 5.36 22.16 9.31
N LEU A 198 4.40 21.97 8.42
CA LEU A 198 3.63 20.71 8.32
C LEU A 198 4.22 19.74 7.29
N THR A 199 5.28 20.13 6.57
CA THR A 199 5.93 19.26 5.59
C THR A 199 7.09 18.53 6.26
N CYS A 200 7.03 17.20 6.25
CA CYS A 200 8.12 16.36 6.79
C CYS A 200 9.38 16.49 5.93
N VAL A 201 10.54 16.60 6.58
CA VAL A 201 11.85 16.56 5.95
C VAL A 201 12.61 15.34 6.45
N GLU A 202 12.85 14.41 5.54
CA GLU A 202 13.61 13.18 5.75
C GLU A 202 14.89 13.22 4.94
N ILE A 203 15.96 12.59 5.46
CA ILE A 203 17.24 12.45 4.76
C ILE A 203 17.71 11.00 4.75
N GLU A 204 18.19 10.54 3.59
CA GLU A 204 18.80 9.23 3.39
C GLU A 204 20.30 9.31 3.68
N VAL A 205 20.81 8.35 4.47
CA VAL A 205 22.22 8.24 4.84
C VAL A 205 22.70 6.80 4.72
N ASP A 206 23.96 6.63 4.29
CA ASP A 206 24.59 5.32 4.05
C ASP A 206 25.62 4.96 5.14
N THR A 207 26.03 5.92 5.97
CA THR A 207 27.09 5.75 6.97
C THR A 207 26.73 6.37 8.32
N LEU A 208 27.33 5.86 9.40
CA LEU A 208 27.19 6.43 10.73
C LEU A 208 27.73 7.86 10.84
N ALA A 209 28.73 8.23 10.03
CA ALA A 209 29.25 9.61 10.00
C ALA A 209 28.22 10.58 9.41
N GLN A 210 27.55 10.19 8.31
CA GLN A 210 26.44 10.97 7.74
C GLN A 210 25.24 11.04 8.68
N LEU A 211 24.97 9.97 9.43
CA LEU A 211 23.94 9.94 10.46
C LEU A 211 24.22 10.99 11.54
N ASP A 212 25.44 11.04 12.07
CA ASP A 212 25.82 12.01 13.10
C ASP A 212 25.69 13.46 12.59
N GLU A 213 26.07 13.71 11.31
CA GLU A 213 25.89 15.02 10.67
C GLU A 213 24.40 15.38 10.53
N ALA A 214 23.56 14.42 10.12
CA ALA A 214 22.11 14.62 9.97
C ALA A 214 21.43 14.91 11.32
N ILE A 215 21.78 14.18 12.38
CA ILE A 215 21.29 14.42 13.75
C ILE A 215 21.73 15.84 14.23
N ALA A 216 23.00 16.19 14.05
CA ALA A 216 23.53 17.50 14.41
C ALA A 216 22.87 18.64 13.62
N ALA A 217 22.48 18.41 12.37
CA ALA A 217 21.71 19.35 11.54
C ALA A 217 20.22 19.44 11.95
N GLY A 218 19.79 18.63 12.91
CA GLY A 218 18.41 18.63 13.43
C GLY A 218 17.43 17.87 12.52
N ALA A 219 17.86 16.87 11.76
CA ALA A 219 16.94 15.99 11.04
C ALA A 219 16.03 15.28 12.03
N GLU A 220 14.73 15.20 11.73
CA GLU A 220 13.72 14.53 12.58
C GLU A 220 13.39 13.13 12.09
N ARG A 221 13.64 12.86 10.82
CA ARG A 221 13.50 11.55 10.18
C ARG A 221 14.72 11.23 9.34
N ILE A 222 15.25 10.04 9.51
CA ILE A 222 16.45 9.58 8.81
C ILE A 222 16.20 8.18 8.25
N LEU A 223 16.42 8.04 6.95
CA LEU A 223 16.38 6.76 6.25
C LEU A 223 17.80 6.18 6.21
N LEU A 224 17.97 5.00 6.77
CA LEU A 224 19.22 4.26 6.86
C LEU A 224 19.28 3.30 5.67
N ASP A 225 20.05 3.64 4.64
CA ASP A 225 20.06 2.88 3.39
C ASP A 225 21.19 1.85 3.35
N ASN A 226 20.83 0.61 3.00
CA ASN A 226 21.74 -0.53 2.77
C ASN A 226 22.71 -0.87 3.93
N MET A 227 22.36 -0.58 5.18
CA MET A 227 23.17 -0.92 6.34
C MET A 227 22.96 -2.39 6.76
N ASP A 228 24.00 -3.02 7.32
CA ASP A 228 23.92 -4.32 7.98
C ASP A 228 23.24 -4.24 9.36
N ASP A 229 22.92 -5.41 9.97
CA ASP A 229 22.15 -5.44 11.21
C ASP A 229 22.91 -4.83 12.41
N GLU A 230 24.25 -4.92 12.45
CA GLU A 230 25.07 -4.31 13.50
C GLU A 230 25.12 -2.80 13.37
N THR A 231 25.30 -2.29 12.16
CA THR A 231 25.29 -0.87 11.85
C THR A 231 23.90 -0.25 12.09
N LEU A 232 22.81 -0.95 11.73
CA LEU A 232 21.43 -0.52 12.01
C LEU A 232 21.19 -0.38 13.52
N LYS A 233 21.67 -1.32 14.32
CA LYS A 233 21.52 -1.30 15.79
C LYS A 233 22.24 -0.09 16.40
N GLU A 234 23.47 0.19 15.96
CA GLU A 234 24.22 1.37 16.39
C GLU A 234 23.53 2.66 15.93
N ALA A 235 23.05 2.71 14.67
CA ALA A 235 22.32 3.85 14.12
C ALA A 235 21.04 4.16 14.93
N ALA A 236 20.21 3.14 15.20
CA ALA A 236 19.00 3.30 16.01
C ALA A 236 19.30 3.82 17.41
N ASN A 237 20.35 3.28 18.06
CA ASN A 237 20.79 3.78 19.36
C ASN A 237 21.18 5.26 19.31
N ARG A 238 21.92 5.71 18.29
CA ARG A 238 22.29 7.13 18.11
C ARG A 238 21.06 8.00 17.88
N CYS A 239 20.12 7.59 17.02
CA CYS A 239 18.87 8.30 16.78
C CYS A 239 18.06 8.54 18.06
N HIS A 240 18.06 7.58 18.98
CA HIS A 240 17.24 7.63 20.20
C HIS A 240 17.95 8.30 21.38
N THR A 241 19.30 8.38 21.39
CA THR A 241 20.06 8.86 22.55
C THR A 241 20.85 10.14 22.32
N GLN A 242 21.25 10.46 21.09
CA GLN A 242 22.15 11.57 20.78
C GLN A 242 21.44 12.85 20.31
N THR A 243 20.15 12.99 20.56
CA THR A 243 19.41 14.16 20.09
C THR A 243 19.59 15.35 21.03
N ALA A 244 19.97 16.50 20.47
CA ALA A 244 19.91 17.79 21.16
C ALA A 244 18.46 18.34 21.24
N HIS A 245 17.52 17.67 20.62
CA HIS A 245 16.09 18.01 20.58
C HIS A 245 15.30 17.23 21.63
N PRO A 246 14.18 17.77 22.14
CA PRO A 246 13.32 17.10 23.12
C PRO A 246 12.60 15.85 22.56
N HIS A 247 12.75 15.56 21.26
CA HIS A 247 12.16 14.41 20.58
C HIS A 247 13.25 13.51 20.00
N THR A 248 13.01 12.21 20.07
CA THR A 248 13.84 11.19 19.39
C THR A 248 13.73 11.34 17.87
N VAL A 249 14.81 11.04 17.16
CA VAL A 249 14.82 10.99 15.69
C VAL A 249 14.19 9.67 15.24
N TYR A 250 13.19 9.73 14.37
CA TYR A 250 12.62 8.52 13.75
C TYR A 250 13.62 7.98 12.72
N CYS A 251 13.99 6.71 12.86
CA CYS A 251 14.89 6.04 11.93
C CYS A 251 14.20 4.89 11.19
N GLU A 252 14.32 4.92 9.85
CA GLU A 252 13.72 3.94 8.94
C GLU A 252 14.82 3.16 8.22
N ALA A 253 14.83 1.82 8.37
CA ALA A 253 15.75 0.97 7.61
C ALA A 253 15.22 0.75 6.18
N SER A 254 16.12 0.87 5.19
CA SER A 254 15.83 0.67 3.77
C SER A 254 16.95 -0.11 3.07
N GLY A 255 16.71 -0.56 1.84
CA GLY A 255 17.71 -1.24 1.01
C GLY A 255 17.69 -2.76 1.12
N GLY A 256 17.13 -3.45 0.11
CA GLY A 256 17.23 -4.89 -0.09
C GLY A 256 16.72 -5.79 1.06
N ILE A 257 15.83 -5.29 1.91
CA ILE A 257 15.31 -6.04 3.07
C ILE A 257 14.24 -7.02 2.60
N GLY A 258 14.57 -8.32 2.61
CA GLY A 258 13.63 -9.40 2.33
C GLY A 258 12.83 -9.82 3.57
N PHE A 259 11.77 -10.62 3.35
CA PHE A 259 10.92 -11.12 4.43
C PHE A 259 11.70 -11.90 5.50
N ASP A 260 12.68 -12.68 5.10
CA ASP A 260 13.56 -13.48 5.94
C ASP A 260 14.47 -12.66 6.88
N ARG A 261 14.67 -11.35 6.56
CA ARG A 261 15.48 -10.43 7.37
C ARG A 261 14.64 -9.54 8.28
N LEU A 262 13.30 -9.45 8.10
CA LEU A 262 12.44 -8.50 8.81
C LEU A 262 12.61 -8.53 10.33
N LYS A 263 12.53 -9.72 10.92
CA LYS A 263 12.64 -9.88 12.37
C LYS A 263 14.00 -9.39 12.91
N ARG A 264 15.10 -9.72 12.22
CA ARG A 264 16.44 -9.27 12.63
C ARG A 264 16.59 -7.76 12.54
N VAL A 265 16.05 -7.15 11.46
CA VAL A 265 16.06 -5.68 11.32
C VAL A 265 15.22 -5.03 12.42
N ALA A 266 14.02 -5.53 12.71
CA ALA A 266 13.19 -5.01 13.80
C ALA A 266 13.90 -5.11 15.17
N GLN A 267 14.67 -6.19 15.42
CA GLN A 267 15.47 -6.37 16.63
C GLN A 267 16.58 -5.33 16.81
N THR A 268 16.98 -4.63 15.77
CA THR A 268 17.96 -3.54 15.86
C THR A 268 17.42 -2.29 16.55
N GLY A 269 16.10 -2.17 16.68
CA GLY A 269 15.44 -1.05 17.34
C GLY A 269 15.08 0.09 16.39
N VAL A 270 15.14 -0.10 15.05
CA VAL A 270 14.64 0.89 14.09
C VAL A 270 13.13 1.08 14.23
N ASP A 271 12.66 2.31 14.03
CA ASP A 271 11.24 2.67 14.16
C ASP A 271 10.40 2.18 12.97
N GLY A 272 11.01 2.10 11.78
CA GLY A 272 10.36 1.65 10.55
C GLY A 272 11.24 0.82 9.65
N ILE A 273 10.60 -0.01 8.80
CA ILE A 273 11.26 -0.80 7.76
C ILE A 273 10.57 -0.53 6.42
N ALA A 274 11.29 0.07 5.47
CA ALA A 274 10.80 0.37 4.13
C ALA A 274 10.85 -0.87 3.23
N LEU A 275 9.69 -1.31 2.73
CA LEU A 275 9.55 -2.49 1.90
C LEU A 275 8.98 -2.17 0.52
N GLY A 276 9.86 -1.98 -0.47
CA GLY A 276 9.42 -1.70 -1.83
C GLY A 276 8.65 -2.86 -2.47
N TYR A 277 9.00 -4.11 -2.17
CA TYR A 277 8.38 -5.29 -2.78
C TYR A 277 6.88 -5.40 -2.51
N LEU A 278 6.37 -4.82 -1.43
CA LEU A 278 4.94 -4.84 -1.12
C LEU A 278 4.09 -4.31 -2.28
N THR A 279 4.55 -3.27 -2.95
CA THR A 279 3.79 -2.59 -3.99
C THR A 279 4.19 -2.94 -5.42
N HIS A 280 5.39 -3.52 -5.64
CA HIS A 280 5.81 -3.87 -7.00
C HIS A 280 5.95 -5.38 -7.26
N SER A 281 5.92 -6.23 -6.22
CA SER A 281 6.18 -7.67 -6.39
C SER A 281 5.26 -8.57 -5.56
N SER A 282 4.22 -8.05 -4.91
CA SER A 282 3.25 -8.88 -4.20
C SER A 282 2.45 -9.73 -5.17
N ARG A 283 2.29 -11.00 -4.83
CA ARG A 283 1.43 -11.93 -5.55
C ARG A 283 -0.05 -11.54 -5.33
N SER A 284 -0.86 -11.60 -6.37
CA SER A 284 -2.31 -11.45 -6.25
C SER A 284 -2.91 -12.54 -5.36
N LEU A 285 -3.89 -12.19 -4.53
CA LEU A 285 -4.69 -13.14 -3.77
C LEU A 285 -5.66 -13.84 -4.72
N ASP A 286 -5.84 -15.14 -4.58
CA ASP A 286 -6.76 -15.90 -5.44
C ASP A 286 -8.21 -15.68 -4.98
N ILE A 287 -9.00 -14.98 -5.81
CA ILE A 287 -10.42 -14.68 -5.59
C ILE A 287 -11.16 -14.97 -6.90
N GLY A 288 -12.30 -15.64 -6.81
CA GLY A 288 -13.14 -15.95 -7.95
C GLY A 288 -14.56 -15.41 -7.80
N LEU A 289 -15.29 -15.37 -8.93
CA LEU A 289 -16.72 -15.08 -8.99
C LEU A 289 -17.46 -16.39 -9.30
N ASP A 290 -18.26 -16.87 -8.36
CA ASP A 290 -18.92 -18.16 -8.42
C ASP A 290 -20.41 -18.04 -8.69
N PHE A 291 -20.88 -18.95 -9.49
CA PHE A 291 -22.29 -19.22 -9.66
C PHE A 291 -22.70 -20.31 -8.64
N VAL A 292 -23.65 -20.00 -7.76
CA VAL A 292 -24.26 -21.01 -6.91
C VAL A 292 -25.49 -21.52 -7.64
N ALA A 293 -25.44 -22.80 -8.01
CA ALA A 293 -26.55 -23.50 -8.66
C ALA A 293 -27.69 -23.77 -7.68
#